data_a1c7a8820037f2ad073036b9eb3c166c
#
_entry.id   a1c7a8820037f2ad073036b9eb3c166c
#
_cell.length_a   1.000
_cell.length_b   1.000
_cell.length_c   1.000
_cell.angle_alpha   90.00
_cell.angle_beta   90.00
_cell.angle_gamma   90.00
#
_symmetry.space_group_name_H-M   'P 1'
#
loop_
_entity.id
_entity.type
_entity.pdbx_description
1 polymer ?
#
loop_
_entity_poly.entity_id
_entity_poly.type
_entity_poly.pdbx_seq_one_letter_code
_entity_poly.pdbx_strand_id
1 'polypeptide(L)'
;MASPLQIRDHLQESYADVYTAEALAALTALAPLDVRRRERMAERLARRRERAAARRPLAFLDPDTLIPGTTIRVGEARAGEFDGSEIPPDLERQWIQGTGPATKPHAPVATGLRNVAYALLSGADGWMFDGEDALGQIATMSLDNLRNLRLAIAGDPLFLTVAEQVAAEMNAWAEGFFGRPIIADWRRQLDFTTRIFRCRGLHLDDRHLRHGDGSGFSASIADLCLYVVNNQAALRAAGRSVVLYLPKIQTAGEAALWNELLSALESHLGLPDGTIKAYVLVEQLEACFQLMEIRAALGRHFVGYNTGRWDYINSVADACAWDPGFVNPNIDAITMTYGYMRIYEDRVRRAVNTPDRNGRCALWQGGMETNIPVGTEAGVQAGMARAVAGAEREQRAGASGKWVAHWKMVHIVRPVWERVGEANQLGRVFPPLTYTPAAAADLTLLEPAPRTVRGARDLISVALQYGNAFAQGQQAAALKPADFFLDDDVLYLMEDMA
;
A
#
# COMPACT_ATOMS: atom_id res chain seq x y z
N MET A 1 -11.46 -32.58 -6.20
CA MET A 1 -12.31 -31.79 -5.29
C MET A 1 -11.36 -30.93 -4.47
N ALA A 2 -11.58 -29.64 -4.36
CA ALA A 2 -10.78 -28.79 -3.48
C ALA A 2 -10.97 -29.30 -2.04
N SER A 3 -9.86 -29.42 -1.29
CA SER A 3 -9.91 -29.77 0.13
C SER A 3 -10.74 -28.72 0.87
N PRO A 4 -11.63 -29.11 1.79
CA PRO A 4 -12.36 -28.14 2.59
C PRO A 4 -11.37 -27.28 3.37
N LEU A 5 -11.66 -25.98 3.49
CA LEU A 5 -10.86 -25.09 4.31
C LEU A 5 -11.08 -25.40 5.79
N GLN A 6 -10.03 -25.28 6.58
CA GLN A 6 -10.07 -25.43 8.02
C GLN A 6 -9.76 -24.08 8.66
N ILE A 7 -10.63 -23.65 9.56
CA ILE A 7 -10.42 -22.47 10.40
C ILE A 7 -9.84 -22.95 11.73
N ARG A 8 -8.81 -22.28 12.19
CA ARG A 8 -8.09 -22.64 13.42
C ARG A 8 -8.97 -22.47 14.65
N ASP A 9 -8.97 -23.50 15.50
CA ASP A 9 -9.62 -23.53 16.80
C ASP A 9 -11.12 -23.10 16.72
N HIS A 10 -11.57 -22.28 17.67
CA HIS A 10 -12.92 -21.73 17.78
C HIS A 10 -13.07 -20.33 17.10
N LEU A 11 -12.14 -19.96 16.23
CA LEU A 11 -12.14 -18.61 15.63
C LEU A 11 -13.37 -18.37 14.73
N GLN A 12 -13.93 -19.39 14.11
CA GLN A 12 -15.15 -19.24 13.34
C GLN A 12 -16.32 -18.75 14.19
N GLU A 13 -16.44 -19.25 15.42
CA GLU A 13 -17.48 -18.81 16.37
C GLU A 13 -17.16 -17.43 16.94
N SER A 14 -15.92 -17.24 17.39
CA SER A 14 -15.46 -15.99 18.01
C SER A 14 -15.48 -14.79 17.05
N TYR A 15 -15.36 -15.05 15.75
CA TYR A 15 -15.37 -14.07 14.66
C TYR A 15 -16.48 -14.36 13.65
N ALA A 16 -17.66 -14.83 14.12
CA ALA A 16 -18.81 -15.11 13.24
C ALA A 16 -19.28 -13.89 12.44
N ASP A 17 -18.97 -12.71 12.93
CA ASP A 17 -19.18 -11.43 12.24
C ASP A 17 -18.18 -11.16 11.12
N VAL A 18 -17.02 -11.82 11.07
CA VAL A 18 -16.01 -11.77 10.01
C VAL A 18 -16.16 -13.00 9.09
N TYR A 19 -16.26 -14.19 9.69
CA TYR A 19 -16.50 -15.45 8.98
C TYR A 19 -18.00 -15.68 8.72
N THR A 20 -18.66 -14.72 8.07
CA THR A 20 -20.07 -14.85 7.69
C THR A 20 -20.27 -16.00 6.71
N ALA A 21 -21.50 -16.51 6.61
CA ALA A 21 -21.81 -17.62 5.70
C ALA A 21 -21.44 -17.28 4.23
N GLU A 22 -21.72 -16.05 3.82
CA GLU A 22 -21.39 -15.52 2.50
C GLU A 22 -19.87 -15.43 2.27
N ALA A 23 -19.12 -14.98 3.29
CA ALA A 23 -17.67 -14.91 3.22
C ALA A 23 -17.02 -16.30 3.15
N LEU A 24 -17.54 -17.28 3.88
CA LEU A 24 -17.10 -18.68 3.82
C LEU A 24 -17.43 -19.33 2.46
N ALA A 25 -18.57 -18.99 1.86
CA ALA A 25 -18.92 -19.42 0.51
C ALA A 25 -17.95 -18.85 -0.53
N ALA A 26 -17.61 -17.56 -0.45
CA ALA A 26 -16.64 -16.92 -1.32
C ALA A 26 -15.23 -17.51 -1.15
N LEU A 27 -14.77 -17.74 0.07
CA LEU A 27 -13.50 -18.41 0.35
C LEU A 27 -13.45 -19.80 -0.31
N THR A 28 -14.53 -20.56 -0.21
CA THR A 28 -14.63 -21.89 -0.83
C THR A 28 -14.59 -21.80 -2.34
N ALA A 29 -15.29 -20.83 -2.93
CA ALA A 29 -15.34 -20.61 -4.37
C ALA A 29 -13.96 -20.19 -4.95
N LEU A 30 -13.19 -19.37 -4.22
CA LEU A 30 -11.90 -18.90 -4.67
C LEU A 30 -10.73 -19.82 -4.25
N ALA A 31 -10.94 -20.79 -3.36
CA ALA A 31 -9.89 -21.71 -2.90
C ALA A 31 -9.11 -22.42 -4.03
N PRO A 32 -9.72 -22.82 -5.16
CA PRO A 32 -8.97 -23.40 -6.28
C PRO A 32 -7.88 -22.49 -6.87
N LEU A 33 -8.05 -21.16 -6.76
CA LEU A 33 -7.09 -20.18 -7.28
C LEU A 33 -5.82 -20.09 -6.42
N ASP A 34 -5.86 -20.61 -5.17
CA ASP A 34 -4.66 -20.68 -4.33
C ASP A 34 -3.56 -21.59 -4.89
N VAL A 35 -3.93 -22.60 -5.69
CA VAL A 35 -2.94 -23.43 -6.41
C VAL A 35 -2.11 -22.55 -7.36
N ARG A 36 -2.80 -21.69 -8.13
CA ARG A 36 -2.12 -20.76 -9.06
C ARG A 36 -1.27 -19.74 -8.32
N ARG A 37 -1.74 -19.26 -7.16
CA ARG A 37 -0.95 -18.36 -6.31
C ARG A 37 0.35 -19.03 -5.88
N ARG A 38 0.29 -20.28 -5.41
CA ARG A 38 1.49 -21.05 -5.01
C ARG A 38 2.44 -21.25 -6.18
N GLU A 39 1.94 -21.58 -7.35
CA GLU A 39 2.74 -21.70 -8.57
C GLU A 39 3.46 -20.39 -8.91
N ARG A 40 2.75 -19.25 -8.90
CA ARG A 40 3.33 -17.92 -9.14
C ARG A 40 4.41 -17.55 -8.12
N MET A 41 4.20 -17.89 -6.85
CA MET A 41 5.21 -17.64 -5.83
C MET A 41 6.43 -18.55 -5.97
N ALA A 42 6.24 -19.80 -6.35
CA ALA A 42 7.34 -20.68 -6.68
C ALA A 42 8.16 -20.18 -7.90
N GLU A 43 7.49 -19.73 -8.96
CA GLU A 43 8.13 -19.09 -10.12
C GLU A 43 8.92 -17.83 -9.73
N ARG A 44 8.34 -16.99 -8.84
CA ARG A 44 9.02 -15.80 -8.30
C ARG A 44 10.34 -16.15 -7.62
N LEU A 45 10.32 -17.15 -6.75
CA LEU A 45 11.52 -17.63 -6.06
C LEU A 45 12.54 -18.26 -7.01
N ALA A 46 12.10 -19.07 -7.97
CA ALA A 46 12.98 -19.68 -8.98
C ALA A 46 13.66 -18.60 -9.84
N ARG A 47 12.90 -17.67 -10.39
CA ARG A 47 13.40 -16.55 -11.21
C ARG A 47 14.45 -15.72 -10.46
N ARG A 48 14.21 -15.41 -9.18
CA ARG A 48 15.16 -14.69 -8.34
C ARG A 48 16.46 -15.45 -8.14
N ARG A 49 16.37 -16.75 -7.80
CA ARG A 49 17.53 -17.62 -7.59
C ARG A 49 18.36 -17.78 -8.86
N GLU A 50 17.71 -18.04 -9.98
CA GLU A 50 18.39 -18.19 -11.29
C GLU A 50 19.11 -16.91 -11.70
N ARG A 51 18.45 -15.74 -11.52
CA ARG A 51 19.05 -14.45 -11.84
C ARG A 51 20.27 -14.18 -10.98
N ALA A 52 20.18 -14.40 -9.67
CA ALA A 52 21.29 -14.21 -8.74
C ALA A 52 22.46 -15.17 -9.03
N ALA A 53 22.17 -16.45 -9.26
CA ALA A 53 23.19 -17.46 -9.61
C ALA A 53 23.90 -17.14 -10.93
N ALA A 54 23.16 -16.64 -11.92
CA ALA A 54 23.71 -16.22 -13.20
C ALA A 54 24.33 -14.81 -13.19
N ARG A 55 24.28 -14.10 -12.06
CA ARG A 55 24.76 -12.71 -11.90
C ARG A 55 24.21 -11.79 -12.99
N ARG A 56 22.92 -11.94 -13.31
CA ARG A 56 22.29 -11.15 -14.39
C ARG A 56 21.50 -9.98 -13.82
N PRO A 57 21.70 -8.75 -14.34
CA PRO A 57 20.83 -7.63 -14.03
C PRO A 57 19.40 -7.88 -14.56
N LEU A 58 18.44 -7.15 -14.03
CA LEU A 58 17.08 -7.11 -14.57
C LEU A 58 17.07 -6.46 -15.96
N ALA A 59 16.17 -6.94 -16.81
CA ALA A 59 15.97 -6.41 -18.15
C ALA A 59 14.46 -6.27 -18.44
N PHE A 60 14.12 -5.37 -19.36
CA PHE A 60 12.77 -5.27 -19.88
C PHE A 60 12.38 -6.54 -20.65
N LEU A 61 11.09 -6.85 -20.62
CA LEU A 61 10.56 -7.97 -21.39
C LEU A 61 10.64 -7.70 -22.90
N ASP A 62 10.71 -8.76 -23.68
CA ASP A 62 10.59 -8.68 -25.12
C ASP A 62 9.17 -8.23 -25.51
N PRO A 63 9.02 -7.25 -26.43
CA PRO A 63 7.73 -6.72 -26.85
C PRO A 63 6.74 -7.77 -27.38
N ASP A 64 7.24 -8.82 -27.99
CA ASP A 64 6.41 -9.89 -28.56
C ASP A 64 5.96 -10.92 -27.52
N THR A 65 6.46 -10.84 -26.30
CA THR A 65 6.06 -11.74 -25.20
C THR A 65 4.61 -11.51 -24.83
N LEU A 66 3.85 -12.60 -24.67
CA LEU A 66 2.50 -12.56 -24.12
C LEU A 66 2.56 -12.37 -22.60
N ILE A 67 1.79 -11.43 -22.06
CA ILE A 67 1.65 -11.26 -20.61
C ILE A 67 0.93 -12.48 -20.02
N PRO A 68 1.54 -13.22 -19.07
CA PRO A 68 0.94 -14.44 -18.52
C PRO A 68 -0.44 -14.20 -17.91
N GLY A 69 -1.42 -14.99 -18.29
CA GLY A 69 -2.81 -14.88 -17.84
C GLY A 69 -3.65 -13.86 -18.60
N THR A 70 -3.13 -13.28 -19.70
CA THR A 70 -3.85 -12.34 -20.56
C THR A 70 -3.72 -12.73 -22.03
N THR A 71 -4.43 -11.99 -22.90
CA THR A 71 -4.27 -12.07 -24.37
C THR A 71 -3.44 -10.90 -24.92
N ILE A 72 -2.81 -10.10 -24.04
CA ILE A 72 -2.13 -8.85 -24.38
C ILE A 72 -0.62 -9.11 -24.50
N ARG A 73 0.00 -8.58 -25.56
CA ARG A 73 1.45 -8.59 -25.70
C ARG A 73 2.08 -7.42 -24.95
N VAL A 74 3.32 -7.59 -24.54
CA VAL A 74 4.10 -6.54 -23.86
C VAL A 74 4.16 -5.26 -24.67
N GLY A 75 4.36 -5.35 -26.00
CA GLY A 75 4.36 -4.19 -26.90
C GLY A 75 3.03 -3.44 -26.92
N GLU A 76 1.92 -4.17 -26.97
CA GLU A 76 0.56 -3.62 -26.93
C GLU A 76 0.31 -2.90 -25.59
N ALA A 77 0.67 -3.53 -24.46
CA ALA A 77 0.56 -2.92 -23.15
C ALA A 77 1.35 -1.59 -23.06
N ARG A 78 2.58 -1.56 -23.58
CA ARG A 78 3.45 -0.36 -23.62
C ARG A 78 2.90 0.75 -24.51
N ALA A 79 2.17 0.38 -25.55
CA ALA A 79 1.48 1.32 -26.45
C ALA A 79 0.14 1.82 -25.87
N GLY A 80 -0.32 1.32 -24.74
CA GLY A 80 -1.63 1.64 -24.17
C GLY A 80 -2.80 0.91 -24.85
N GLU A 81 -2.54 -0.14 -25.61
CA GLU A 81 -3.55 -0.90 -26.37
C GLU A 81 -4.30 -1.90 -25.48
N PHE A 82 -4.86 -1.45 -24.38
CA PHE A 82 -5.66 -2.24 -23.44
C PHE A 82 -6.82 -1.42 -22.88
N ASP A 83 -7.81 -2.10 -22.30
CA ASP A 83 -8.92 -1.45 -21.59
C ASP A 83 -8.53 -1.19 -20.14
N GLY A 84 -8.33 0.08 -19.80
CA GLY A 84 -8.10 0.51 -18.43
C GLY A 84 -9.39 0.82 -17.67
N SER A 85 -9.25 1.30 -16.46
CA SER A 85 -10.34 1.64 -15.56
C SER A 85 -10.83 3.07 -15.74
N GLU A 86 -12.14 3.27 -15.57
CA GLU A 86 -12.65 4.58 -15.17
C GLU A 86 -12.32 4.83 -13.71
N ILE A 87 -11.97 6.08 -13.41
CA ILE A 87 -11.75 6.52 -12.03
C ILE A 87 -13.14 6.91 -11.46
N PRO A 88 -13.61 6.23 -10.41
CA PRO A 88 -14.89 6.56 -9.78
C PRO A 88 -14.87 7.98 -9.17
N PRO A 89 -16.03 8.65 -9.06
CA PRO A 89 -16.11 10.02 -8.55
C PRO A 89 -15.50 10.22 -7.15
N ASP A 90 -15.62 9.24 -6.26
CA ASP A 90 -15.04 9.27 -4.93
C ASP A 90 -13.51 9.03 -4.90
N LEU A 91 -12.90 8.68 -6.05
CA LEU A 91 -11.47 8.55 -6.26
C LEU A 91 -10.87 9.66 -7.12
N GLU A 92 -11.68 10.52 -7.74
CA GLU A 92 -11.16 11.61 -8.58
C GLU A 92 -10.22 12.54 -7.81
N ARG A 93 -10.60 12.87 -6.56
CA ARG A 93 -9.77 13.66 -5.66
C ARG A 93 -9.23 12.79 -4.53
N GLN A 94 -7.93 12.55 -4.55
CA GLN A 94 -7.20 11.79 -3.54
C GLN A 94 -5.92 12.54 -3.15
N TRP A 95 -6.03 13.81 -2.78
CA TRP A 95 -4.90 14.67 -2.43
C TRP A 95 -4.11 14.15 -1.25
N ILE A 96 -4.82 13.71 -0.21
CA ILE A 96 -4.20 13.12 0.97
C ILE A 96 -4.84 11.76 1.21
N GLN A 97 -4.02 10.74 1.17
CA GLN A 97 -4.37 9.43 1.68
C GLN A 97 -3.61 9.18 2.98
N GLY A 98 -4.31 8.74 4.02
CA GLY A 98 -3.66 8.25 5.23
C GLY A 98 -3.37 6.77 5.13
N THR A 99 -2.45 6.28 5.97
CA THR A 99 -2.11 4.86 6.09
C THR A 99 -1.97 4.43 7.54
N GLY A 100 -2.24 3.14 7.83
CA GLY A 100 -2.29 2.61 9.20
C GLY A 100 -3.46 3.21 10.00
N PRO A 101 -3.43 3.25 11.32
CA PRO A 101 -2.74 2.30 12.15
C PRO A 101 -3.45 0.95 12.21
N ALA A 102 -2.71 -0.11 12.51
CA ALA A 102 -3.30 -1.41 12.80
C ALA A 102 -3.78 -1.49 14.26
N THR A 103 -4.62 -2.49 14.55
CA THR A 103 -4.94 -2.85 15.92
C THR A 103 -3.71 -3.46 16.62
N LYS A 104 -3.69 -3.40 17.96
CA LYS A 104 -2.67 -4.10 18.75
C LYS A 104 -3.13 -5.52 19.09
N PRO A 105 -2.21 -6.47 19.30
CA PRO A 105 -2.57 -7.80 19.75
C PRO A 105 -3.39 -7.76 21.04
N HIS A 106 -4.47 -8.52 21.09
CA HIS A 106 -5.36 -8.62 22.25
C HIS A 106 -5.94 -7.29 22.75
N ALA A 107 -5.95 -6.27 21.89
CA ALA A 107 -6.55 -4.98 22.25
C ALA A 107 -8.06 -5.09 22.39
N PRO A 108 -8.68 -4.40 23.38
CA PRO A 108 -10.12 -4.27 23.41
C PRO A 108 -10.65 -3.66 22.09
N VAL A 109 -11.81 -4.13 21.63
CA VAL A 109 -12.43 -3.65 20.37
C VAL A 109 -12.52 -2.12 20.32
N ALA A 110 -12.92 -1.48 21.42
CA ALA A 110 -13.00 -0.02 21.49
C ALA A 110 -11.65 0.68 21.20
N THR A 111 -10.52 0.06 21.57
CA THR A 111 -9.18 0.62 21.27
C THR A 111 -8.90 0.55 19.77
N GLY A 112 -9.23 -0.56 19.11
CA GLY A 112 -9.11 -0.69 17.66
C GLY A 112 -10.04 0.30 16.91
N LEU A 113 -11.28 0.44 17.36
CA LEU A 113 -12.24 1.37 16.81
C LEU A 113 -11.79 2.84 16.93
N ARG A 114 -11.08 3.22 18.00
CA ARG A 114 -10.48 4.56 18.12
C ARG A 114 -9.51 4.84 16.98
N ASN A 115 -8.65 3.88 16.64
CA ASN A 115 -7.70 4.03 15.54
C ASN A 115 -8.43 4.25 14.20
N VAL A 116 -9.49 3.48 13.95
CA VAL A 116 -10.33 3.66 12.75
C VAL A 116 -11.02 5.02 12.77
N ALA A 117 -11.52 5.48 13.93
CA ALA A 117 -12.15 6.78 14.07
C ALA A 117 -11.18 7.94 13.78
N TYR A 118 -9.95 7.90 14.32
CA TYR A 118 -8.92 8.90 13.98
C TYR A 118 -8.65 8.97 12.48
N ALA A 119 -8.60 7.83 11.82
CA ALA A 119 -8.41 7.75 10.37
C ALA A 119 -9.56 8.42 9.60
N LEU A 120 -10.79 8.01 9.87
CA LEU A 120 -11.97 8.50 9.15
C LEU A 120 -12.34 9.96 9.46
N LEU A 121 -11.99 10.44 10.65
CA LEU A 121 -12.22 11.83 11.08
C LEU A 121 -11.09 12.78 10.68
N SER A 122 -9.99 12.28 10.13
CA SER A 122 -8.80 13.07 9.80
C SER A 122 -9.00 14.14 8.74
N GLY A 123 -10.04 14.04 7.93
CA GLY A 123 -10.24 14.87 6.75
C GLY A 123 -9.41 14.47 5.55
N ALA A 124 -8.73 13.32 5.58
CA ALA A 124 -8.08 12.75 4.42
C ALA A 124 -9.11 12.39 3.34
N ASP A 125 -8.73 12.49 2.06
CA ASP A 125 -9.60 12.12 0.94
C ASP A 125 -9.80 10.60 0.87
N GLY A 126 -8.75 9.84 1.22
CA GLY A 126 -8.81 8.40 1.39
C GLY A 126 -8.00 7.96 2.60
N TRP A 127 -8.29 6.77 3.09
CA TRP A 127 -7.48 6.14 4.13
C TRP A 127 -7.27 4.66 3.83
N MET A 128 -6.01 4.29 3.69
CA MET A 128 -5.59 2.91 3.52
C MET A 128 -5.48 2.24 4.89
N PHE A 129 -6.42 1.38 5.20
CA PHE A 129 -6.38 0.50 6.36
C PHE A 129 -5.48 -0.68 6.05
N ASP A 130 -4.43 -0.81 6.82
CA ASP A 130 -3.36 -1.74 6.53
C ASP A 130 -3.64 -3.14 7.10
N GLY A 131 -3.74 -4.12 6.23
CA GLY A 131 -3.81 -5.54 6.56
C GLY A 131 -2.45 -6.25 6.48
N GLU A 132 -1.38 -5.57 6.03
CA GLU A 132 -0.07 -6.15 5.79
C GLU A 132 0.99 -5.64 6.78
N ASP A 133 1.81 -4.66 6.39
CA ASP A 133 3.03 -4.30 7.12
C ASP A 133 2.77 -3.78 8.54
N ALA A 134 1.81 -2.88 8.73
CA ALA A 134 1.49 -2.35 10.06
C ALA A 134 0.78 -3.36 10.97
N LEU A 135 0.36 -4.51 10.44
CA LEU A 135 -0.42 -5.49 11.20
C LEU A 135 0.41 -6.45 12.06
N GLY A 136 1.68 -6.65 11.74
CA GLY A 136 2.61 -7.52 12.46
C GLY A 136 2.27 -9.01 12.47
N GLN A 137 1.15 -9.43 11.90
CA GLN A 137 0.72 -10.82 11.70
C GLN A 137 0.74 -11.70 12.97
N ILE A 138 0.43 -11.14 14.14
CA ILE A 138 0.41 -11.88 15.43
C ILE A 138 -1.02 -12.06 15.93
N ALA A 139 -1.23 -13.12 16.75
CA ALA A 139 -2.52 -13.44 17.36
C ALA A 139 -3.68 -13.34 16.34
N THR A 140 -4.74 -12.63 16.69
CA THR A 140 -5.95 -12.46 15.87
C THR A 140 -6.01 -11.09 15.17
N MET A 141 -4.89 -10.37 15.08
CA MET A 141 -4.88 -8.98 14.60
C MET A 141 -5.53 -8.79 13.22
N SER A 142 -5.35 -9.72 12.28
CA SER A 142 -5.99 -9.65 10.97
C SER A 142 -7.51 -9.69 11.06
N LEU A 143 -8.04 -10.54 11.92
CA LEU A 143 -9.49 -10.67 12.16
C LEU A 143 -10.03 -9.46 12.93
N ASP A 144 -9.28 -8.98 13.93
CA ASP A 144 -9.64 -7.79 14.70
C ASP A 144 -9.70 -6.55 13.80
N ASN A 145 -8.75 -6.42 12.89
CA ASN A 145 -8.72 -5.32 11.93
C ASN A 145 -9.93 -5.36 10.99
N LEU A 146 -10.26 -6.51 10.43
CA LEU A 146 -11.43 -6.71 9.58
C LEU A 146 -12.74 -6.43 10.34
N ARG A 147 -12.85 -6.89 11.60
CA ARG A 147 -13.99 -6.59 12.48
C ARG A 147 -14.15 -5.10 12.71
N ASN A 148 -13.07 -4.42 13.07
CA ASN A 148 -13.11 -2.98 13.33
C ASN A 148 -13.56 -2.18 12.09
N LEU A 149 -13.06 -2.55 10.90
CA LEU A 149 -13.49 -1.92 9.65
C LEU A 149 -14.95 -2.19 9.34
N ARG A 150 -15.42 -3.42 9.54
CA ARG A 150 -16.82 -3.78 9.34
C ARG A 150 -17.74 -2.96 10.25
N LEU A 151 -17.42 -2.85 11.54
CA LEU A 151 -18.20 -2.03 12.47
C LEU A 151 -18.23 -0.56 12.07
N ALA A 152 -17.11 -0.03 11.62
CA ALA A 152 -17.02 1.36 11.16
C ALA A 152 -17.81 1.62 9.87
N ILE A 153 -17.71 0.70 8.89
CA ILE A 153 -18.41 0.82 7.60
C ILE A 153 -19.92 0.65 7.78
N ALA A 154 -20.34 -0.24 8.69
CA ALA A 154 -21.75 -0.45 9.02
C ALA A 154 -22.37 0.69 9.88
N GLY A 155 -21.56 1.60 10.40
CA GLY A 155 -22.04 2.64 11.32
C GLY A 155 -22.55 2.07 12.64
N ASP A 156 -21.87 1.05 13.16
CA ASP A 156 -22.26 0.37 14.42
C ASP A 156 -22.33 1.38 15.58
N PRO A 157 -23.33 1.29 16.48
CA PRO A 157 -23.48 2.19 17.61
C PRO A 157 -22.24 2.30 18.51
N LEU A 158 -21.50 1.21 18.70
CA LEU A 158 -20.25 1.22 19.46
C LEU A 158 -19.19 2.08 18.76
N PHE A 159 -19.05 1.92 17.43
CA PHE A 159 -18.13 2.75 16.64
C PHE A 159 -18.52 4.24 16.68
N LEU A 160 -19.82 4.55 16.51
CA LEU A 160 -20.29 5.94 16.53
C LEU A 160 -20.04 6.63 17.87
N THR A 161 -20.21 5.91 18.99
CA THR A 161 -19.91 6.42 20.34
C THR A 161 -18.41 6.73 20.48
N VAL A 162 -17.54 5.85 19.99
CA VAL A 162 -16.09 6.06 20.00
C VAL A 162 -15.69 7.21 19.08
N ALA A 163 -16.30 7.32 17.91
CA ALA A 163 -15.99 8.36 16.93
C ALA A 163 -16.34 9.76 17.46
N GLU A 164 -17.44 9.94 18.18
CA GLU A 164 -17.80 11.20 18.81
C GLU A 164 -16.76 11.66 19.84
N GLN A 165 -16.26 10.74 20.67
CA GLN A 165 -15.19 11.03 21.63
C GLN A 165 -13.89 11.41 20.94
N VAL A 166 -13.50 10.65 19.91
CA VAL A 166 -12.30 10.92 19.12
C VAL A 166 -12.38 12.25 18.40
N ALA A 167 -13.55 12.64 17.87
CA ALA A 167 -13.74 13.94 17.23
C ALA A 167 -13.47 15.11 18.20
N ALA A 168 -13.94 15.00 19.45
CA ALA A 168 -13.67 16.00 20.48
C ALA A 168 -12.16 16.10 20.80
N GLU A 169 -11.49 14.98 20.94
CA GLU A 169 -10.04 14.94 21.19
C GLU A 169 -9.22 15.52 20.03
N MET A 170 -9.59 15.19 18.79
CA MET A 170 -8.94 15.75 17.61
C MET A 170 -9.10 17.25 17.52
N ASN A 171 -10.29 17.76 17.80
CA ASN A 171 -10.53 19.21 17.84
C ASN A 171 -9.76 19.90 18.96
N ALA A 172 -9.69 19.30 20.15
CA ALA A 172 -8.88 19.85 21.25
C ALA A 172 -7.39 19.95 20.88
N TRP A 173 -6.84 18.92 20.21
CA TRP A 173 -5.47 18.99 19.70
C TRP A 173 -5.32 20.07 18.62
N ALA A 174 -6.28 20.15 17.69
CA ALA A 174 -6.22 21.10 16.57
C ALA A 174 -6.32 22.54 17.03
N GLU A 175 -7.13 22.82 18.06
CA GLU A 175 -7.21 24.13 18.68
C GLU A 175 -5.85 24.58 19.24
N GLY A 176 -5.14 23.68 19.91
CA GLY A 176 -3.78 23.96 20.41
C GLY A 176 -2.73 24.12 19.31
N PHE A 177 -2.87 23.42 18.18
CA PHE A 177 -1.87 23.43 17.12
C PHE A 177 -2.15 24.45 16.00
N PHE A 178 -3.42 24.60 15.59
CA PHE A 178 -3.86 25.46 14.48
C PHE A 178 -4.63 26.70 14.95
N GLY A 179 -5.00 26.81 16.24
CA GLY A 179 -5.88 27.84 16.76
C GLY A 179 -7.33 27.74 16.29
N ARG A 180 -7.75 26.57 15.79
CA ARG A 180 -9.10 26.30 15.31
C ARG A 180 -9.42 24.82 15.29
N PRO A 181 -10.70 24.42 15.41
CA PRO A 181 -11.10 23.02 15.20
C PRO A 181 -10.90 22.59 13.74
N ILE A 182 -10.77 21.28 13.50
CA ILE A 182 -10.63 20.65 12.19
C ILE A 182 -11.89 19.86 11.79
N ILE A 183 -12.78 19.57 12.73
CA ILE A 183 -14.00 18.81 12.52
C ILE A 183 -15.18 19.67 12.94
N ALA A 184 -15.97 20.14 11.97
CA ALA A 184 -17.18 20.93 12.24
C ALA A 184 -18.40 20.03 12.53
N ASP A 185 -18.54 18.95 11.74
CA ASP A 185 -19.60 17.95 11.87
C ASP A 185 -18.93 16.56 11.72
N TRP A 186 -18.80 15.86 12.83
CA TRP A 186 -18.09 14.59 12.85
C TRP A 186 -18.82 13.47 12.08
N ARG A 187 -20.16 13.49 12.03
CA ARG A 187 -20.92 12.50 11.26
C ARG A 187 -20.68 12.67 9.76
N ARG A 188 -20.78 13.89 9.27
CA ARG A 188 -20.46 14.22 7.89
C ARG A 188 -18.99 13.91 7.56
N GLN A 189 -18.09 14.15 8.51
CA GLN A 189 -16.66 13.87 8.33
C GLN A 189 -16.37 12.37 8.19
N LEU A 190 -17.06 11.50 8.93
CA LEU A 190 -16.96 10.06 8.77
C LEU A 190 -17.28 9.60 7.34
N ASP A 191 -18.27 10.25 6.71
CA ASP A 191 -18.68 9.88 5.35
C ASP A 191 -17.76 10.43 4.27
N PHE A 192 -16.90 11.38 4.58
CA PHE A 192 -16.03 12.03 3.61
C PHE A 192 -14.90 11.13 3.11
N THR A 193 -14.20 10.47 4.01
CA THR A 193 -12.98 9.71 3.70
C THR A 193 -13.30 8.38 3.00
N THR A 194 -12.72 8.14 1.82
CA THR A 194 -12.81 6.86 1.12
C THR A 194 -12.04 5.78 1.89
N ARG A 195 -12.69 4.63 2.12
CA ARG A 195 -12.09 3.48 2.82
C ARG A 195 -11.36 2.62 1.80
N ILE A 196 -10.07 2.46 2.01
CA ILE A 196 -9.20 1.64 1.15
C ILE A 196 -8.59 0.56 2.03
N PHE A 197 -8.57 -0.68 1.58
CA PHE A 197 -7.99 -1.78 2.36
C PHE A 197 -6.77 -2.35 1.66
N ARG A 198 -5.63 -2.46 2.36
CA ARG A 198 -4.47 -3.19 1.86
C ARG A 198 -4.56 -4.65 2.28
N CYS A 199 -4.83 -5.53 1.30
CA CYS A 199 -4.73 -6.96 1.50
C CYS A 199 -3.28 -7.36 1.73
N ARG A 200 -3.07 -8.46 2.47
CA ARG A 200 -1.75 -9.11 2.54
C ARG A 200 -1.29 -9.57 1.14
N GLY A 201 0.01 -9.54 0.93
CA GLY A 201 0.61 -9.90 -0.35
C GLY A 201 0.45 -11.38 -0.72
N LEU A 202 0.55 -11.69 -2.03
CA LEU A 202 0.44 -13.06 -2.56
C LEU A 202 1.47 -14.05 -1.95
N HIS A 203 2.55 -13.54 -1.38
CA HIS A 203 3.62 -14.35 -0.78
C HIS A 203 3.30 -14.87 0.63
N LEU A 204 2.21 -14.39 1.25
CA LEU A 204 1.85 -14.74 2.62
C LEU A 204 0.77 -15.82 2.67
N ASP A 205 0.94 -16.76 3.59
CA ASP A 205 -0.11 -17.69 4.01
C ASP A 205 -0.87 -17.13 5.22
N ASP A 206 -2.17 -17.42 5.28
CA ASP A 206 -2.99 -17.04 6.42
C ASP A 206 -2.67 -17.89 7.64
N ARG A 207 -2.70 -17.29 8.83
CA ARG A 207 -2.42 -18.00 10.09
C ARG A 207 -3.61 -18.81 10.61
N HIS A 208 -4.80 -18.45 10.19
CA HIS A 208 -6.05 -18.95 10.75
C HIS A 208 -6.80 -19.87 9.78
N LEU A 209 -6.43 -19.84 8.49
CA LEU A 209 -7.01 -20.66 7.44
C LEU A 209 -5.96 -21.61 6.86
N ARG A 210 -6.36 -22.87 6.64
CA ARG A 210 -5.55 -23.87 5.95
C ARG A 210 -6.42 -24.71 5.04
N HIS A 211 -5.80 -25.34 4.06
CA HIS A 211 -6.43 -26.41 3.32
C HIS A 211 -6.64 -27.65 4.21
N GLY A 212 -7.59 -28.53 3.84
CA GLY A 212 -7.89 -29.75 4.59
C GLY A 212 -6.73 -30.74 4.71
N ASP A 213 -5.71 -30.62 3.84
CA ASP A 213 -4.46 -31.38 3.93
C ASP A 213 -3.42 -30.74 4.87
N GLY A 214 -3.78 -29.64 5.53
CA GLY A 214 -2.92 -28.90 6.44
C GLY A 214 -1.96 -27.92 5.78
N SER A 215 -1.92 -27.83 4.44
CA SER A 215 -1.12 -26.82 3.73
C SER A 215 -1.65 -25.41 3.96
N GLY A 216 -0.75 -24.41 3.86
CA GLY A 216 -1.10 -23.00 4.03
C GLY A 216 -2.10 -22.53 2.98
N PHE A 217 -3.04 -21.68 3.37
CA PHE A 217 -3.99 -21.01 2.49
C PHE A 217 -3.59 -19.54 2.32
N SER A 218 -3.83 -18.98 1.13
CA SER A 218 -3.48 -17.60 0.79
C SER A 218 -4.08 -16.57 1.73
N ALA A 219 -3.23 -15.74 2.35
CA ALA A 219 -3.66 -14.58 3.10
C ALA A 219 -4.35 -13.53 2.20
N SER A 220 -3.88 -13.39 0.96
CA SER A 220 -4.47 -12.46 -0.03
C SER A 220 -5.93 -12.83 -0.36
N ILE A 221 -6.21 -14.11 -0.59
CA ILE A 221 -7.56 -14.59 -0.88
C ILE A 221 -8.45 -14.46 0.37
N ALA A 222 -7.89 -14.77 1.55
CA ALA A 222 -8.59 -14.59 2.82
C ALA A 222 -9.01 -13.13 3.01
N ASP A 223 -8.10 -12.20 2.91
CA ASP A 223 -8.35 -10.76 3.09
C ASP A 223 -9.34 -10.24 2.05
N LEU A 224 -9.15 -10.60 0.78
CA LEU A 224 -10.04 -10.22 -0.31
C LEU A 224 -11.49 -10.65 -0.02
N CYS A 225 -11.71 -11.93 0.29
CA CYS A 225 -13.04 -12.45 0.55
C CYS A 225 -13.65 -11.85 1.82
N LEU A 226 -12.90 -11.87 2.94
CA LEU A 226 -13.41 -11.42 4.23
C LEU A 226 -13.70 -9.91 4.24
N TYR A 227 -12.87 -9.10 3.57
CA TYR A 227 -13.12 -7.67 3.49
C TYR A 227 -14.25 -7.33 2.51
N VAL A 228 -14.16 -7.78 1.26
CA VAL A 228 -15.11 -7.35 0.21
C VAL A 228 -16.51 -7.87 0.48
N VAL A 229 -16.66 -9.16 0.79
CA VAL A 229 -17.99 -9.75 1.03
C VAL A 229 -18.73 -9.05 2.15
N ASN A 230 -18.05 -8.78 3.25
CA ASN A 230 -18.68 -8.18 4.44
C ASN A 230 -18.97 -6.68 4.30
N ASN A 231 -18.35 -5.97 3.34
CA ASN A 231 -18.41 -4.52 3.30
C ASN A 231 -18.97 -3.93 1.98
N GLN A 232 -18.90 -4.66 0.86
CA GLN A 232 -19.22 -4.10 -0.46
C GLN A 232 -20.65 -3.57 -0.56
N ALA A 233 -21.63 -4.23 0.05
CA ALA A 233 -23.02 -3.80 0.00
C ALA A 233 -23.25 -2.45 0.70
N ALA A 234 -22.67 -2.30 1.89
CA ALA A 234 -22.76 -1.05 2.67
C ALA A 234 -22.00 0.10 1.98
N LEU A 235 -20.80 -0.15 1.47
CA LEU A 235 -20.03 0.85 0.73
C LEU A 235 -20.79 1.33 -0.51
N ARG A 236 -21.30 0.43 -1.32
CA ARG A 236 -22.05 0.76 -2.55
C ARG A 236 -23.37 1.46 -2.26
N ALA A 237 -24.08 1.05 -1.21
CA ALA A 237 -25.31 1.73 -0.78
C ALA A 237 -25.04 3.18 -0.34
N ALA A 238 -23.84 3.46 0.19
CA ALA A 238 -23.38 4.80 0.51
C ALA A 238 -22.78 5.56 -0.69
N GLY A 239 -22.86 5.01 -1.92
CA GLY A 239 -22.25 5.59 -3.13
C GLY A 239 -20.72 5.60 -3.11
N ARG A 240 -20.10 4.63 -2.40
CA ARG A 240 -18.65 4.51 -2.25
C ARG A 240 -18.12 3.34 -3.04
N SER A 241 -16.91 3.50 -3.56
CA SER A 241 -16.19 2.44 -4.25
C SER A 241 -15.63 1.40 -3.28
N VAL A 242 -15.54 0.15 -3.75
CA VAL A 242 -14.77 -0.91 -3.09
C VAL A 242 -13.34 -0.81 -3.58
N VAL A 243 -12.42 -0.40 -2.71
CA VAL A 243 -11.05 -0.07 -3.12
C VAL A 243 -10.04 -0.86 -2.30
N LEU A 244 -9.08 -1.43 -3.01
CA LEU A 244 -7.97 -2.19 -2.42
C LEU A 244 -6.63 -1.55 -2.74
N TYR A 245 -5.62 -1.82 -1.92
CA TYR A 245 -4.21 -1.70 -2.25
C TYR A 245 -3.59 -3.09 -2.40
N LEU A 246 -2.83 -3.29 -3.47
CA LEU A 246 -2.16 -4.54 -3.78
C LEU A 246 -0.65 -4.38 -3.57
N PRO A 247 -0.09 -5.03 -2.52
CA PRO A 247 1.32 -4.87 -2.18
C PRO A 247 2.22 -5.88 -2.89
N LYS A 248 3.51 -5.62 -2.88
CA LYS A 248 4.61 -6.53 -3.21
C LYS A 248 4.50 -7.20 -4.59
N ILE A 249 3.79 -6.60 -5.55
CA ILE A 249 3.69 -7.10 -6.92
C ILE A 249 5.04 -6.89 -7.63
N GLN A 250 5.56 -7.95 -8.25
CA GLN A 250 6.79 -7.91 -9.02
C GLN A 250 6.56 -7.95 -10.54
N THR A 251 5.51 -8.64 -10.98
CA THR A 251 5.32 -8.92 -12.41
C THR A 251 3.87 -8.75 -12.87
N ALA A 252 3.72 -8.56 -14.17
CA ALA A 252 2.40 -8.55 -14.81
C ALA A 252 1.66 -9.88 -14.65
N GLY A 253 2.37 -11.02 -14.53
CA GLY A 253 1.74 -12.30 -14.25
C GLY A 253 1.14 -12.39 -12.84
N GLU A 254 1.75 -11.73 -11.85
CA GLU A 254 1.17 -11.59 -10.51
C GLU A 254 -0.04 -10.64 -10.53
N ALA A 255 0.03 -9.56 -11.31
CA ALA A 255 -1.08 -8.64 -11.53
C ALA A 255 -2.26 -9.32 -12.24
N ALA A 256 -2.01 -10.17 -13.23
CA ALA A 256 -3.04 -10.96 -13.91
C ALA A 256 -3.72 -11.95 -12.95
N LEU A 257 -2.98 -12.56 -12.03
CA LEU A 257 -3.58 -13.40 -10.99
C LEU A 257 -4.49 -12.59 -10.06
N TRP A 258 -4.08 -11.38 -9.67
CA TRP A 258 -4.95 -10.48 -8.92
C TRP A 258 -6.21 -10.12 -9.70
N ASN A 259 -6.09 -9.80 -10.98
CA ASN A 259 -7.25 -9.54 -11.84
C ASN A 259 -8.21 -10.73 -11.86
N GLU A 260 -7.70 -11.96 -11.97
CA GLU A 260 -8.50 -13.18 -11.92
C GLU A 260 -9.21 -13.37 -10.57
N LEU A 261 -8.51 -13.11 -9.44
CA LEU A 261 -9.10 -13.18 -8.11
C LEU A 261 -10.23 -12.15 -7.93
N LEU A 262 -10.01 -10.92 -8.38
CA LEU A 262 -11.01 -9.84 -8.31
C LEU A 262 -12.24 -10.18 -9.16
N SER A 263 -12.05 -10.56 -10.42
CA SER A 263 -13.16 -10.94 -11.33
C SER A 263 -13.91 -12.20 -10.85
N ALA A 264 -13.19 -13.18 -10.28
CA ALA A 264 -13.83 -14.36 -9.70
C ALA A 264 -14.73 -14.01 -8.50
N LEU A 265 -14.27 -13.12 -7.63
CA LEU A 265 -15.08 -12.65 -6.50
C LEU A 265 -16.28 -11.81 -6.97
N GLU A 266 -16.08 -10.91 -7.92
CA GLU A 266 -17.18 -10.14 -8.53
C GLU A 266 -18.24 -11.05 -9.15
N SER A 267 -17.82 -12.03 -9.92
CA SER A 267 -18.71 -13.03 -10.50
C SER A 267 -19.47 -13.81 -9.43
N HIS A 268 -18.78 -14.25 -8.37
CA HIS A 268 -19.41 -14.96 -7.24
C HIS A 268 -20.48 -14.11 -6.53
N LEU A 269 -20.25 -12.80 -6.43
CA LEU A 269 -21.16 -11.85 -5.80
C LEU A 269 -22.21 -11.26 -6.75
N GLY A 270 -22.18 -11.61 -8.04
CA GLY A 270 -23.06 -11.04 -9.06
C GLY A 270 -22.81 -9.56 -9.32
N LEU A 271 -21.57 -9.09 -9.13
CA LEU A 271 -21.15 -7.72 -9.38
C LEU A 271 -20.66 -7.54 -10.82
N PRO A 272 -20.84 -6.36 -11.41
CA PRO A 272 -20.19 -6.03 -12.69
C PRO A 272 -18.68 -6.14 -12.61
N ASP A 273 -18.04 -6.61 -13.69
CA ASP A 273 -16.57 -6.65 -13.82
C ASP A 273 -15.96 -5.24 -13.67
N GLY A 274 -14.93 -5.13 -12.84
CA GLY A 274 -14.29 -3.86 -12.51
C GLY A 274 -15.01 -3.02 -11.45
N THR A 275 -15.94 -3.58 -10.69
CA THR A 275 -16.56 -2.96 -9.51
C THR A 275 -15.52 -2.72 -8.42
N ILE A 276 -14.64 -3.71 -8.18
CA ILE A 276 -13.54 -3.60 -7.22
C ILE A 276 -12.40 -2.82 -7.87
N LYS A 277 -11.97 -1.75 -7.23
CA LYS A 277 -10.87 -0.91 -7.69
C LYS A 277 -9.58 -1.22 -6.93
N ALA A 278 -8.46 -1.14 -7.60
CA ALA A 278 -7.17 -1.46 -7.02
C ALA A 278 -6.10 -0.41 -7.34
N TYR A 279 -5.46 0.10 -6.29
CA TYR A 279 -4.13 0.69 -6.38
C TYR A 279 -3.08 -0.41 -6.29
N VAL A 280 -1.93 -0.18 -6.90
CA VAL A 280 -0.75 -1.05 -6.75
C VAL A 280 0.37 -0.25 -6.10
N LEU A 281 0.97 -0.81 -5.05
CA LEU A 281 2.22 -0.28 -4.52
C LEU A 281 3.37 -0.70 -5.44
N VAL A 282 4.07 0.30 -5.97
CA VAL A 282 5.32 0.08 -6.70
C VAL A 282 6.45 0.16 -5.68
N GLU A 283 6.76 -0.98 -5.12
CA GLU A 283 7.71 -1.15 -4.01
C GLU A 283 8.69 -2.31 -4.24
N GLN A 284 8.65 -2.87 -5.44
CA GLN A 284 9.56 -3.92 -5.90
C GLN A 284 10.25 -3.45 -7.18
N LEU A 285 11.57 -3.62 -7.24
CA LEU A 285 12.36 -3.18 -8.40
C LEU A 285 11.83 -3.80 -9.71
N GLU A 286 11.47 -5.08 -9.68
CA GLU A 286 10.95 -5.81 -10.83
C GLU A 286 9.69 -5.15 -11.42
N ALA A 287 8.83 -4.57 -10.57
CA ALA A 287 7.62 -3.89 -11.02
C ALA A 287 7.94 -2.68 -11.91
N CYS A 288 9.04 -1.97 -11.66
CA CYS A 288 9.46 -0.83 -12.48
C CYS A 288 9.85 -1.19 -13.91
N PHE A 289 10.15 -2.46 -14.15
CA PHE A 289 10.38 -3.00 -15.48
C PHE A 289 9.09 -3.35 -16.22
N GLN A 290 7.94 -3.43 -15.53
CA GLN A 290 6.68 -3.94 -16.06
C GLN A 290 5.47 -3.06 -15.72
N LEU A 291 5.65 -1.74 -15.54
CA LEU A 291 4.57 -0.84 -15.10
C LEU A 291 3.37 -0.85 -16.06
N MET A 292 3.60 -0.73 -17.37
CA MET A 292 2.52 -0.75 -18.35
C MET A 292 1.87 -2.13 -18.45
N GLU A 293 2.67 -3.18 -18.35
CA GLU A 293 2.25 -4.57 -18.36
C GLU A 293 1.39 -4.92 -17.14
N ILE A 294 1.77 -4.45 -15.95
CA ILE A 294 0.99 -4.61 -14.70
C ILE A 294 -0.35 -3.87 -14.84
N ARG A 295 -0.33 -2.65 -15.33
CA ARG A 295 -1.53 -1.86 -15.56
C ARG A 295 -2.48 -2.53 -16.55
N ALA A 296 -1.96 -3.04 -17.66
CA ALA A 296 -2.72 -3.78 -18.67
C ALA A 296 -3.30 -5.09 -18.12
N ALA A 297 -2.54 -5.82 -17.29
CA ALA A 297 -2.96 -7.08 -16.71
C ALA A 297 -4.10 -6.91 -15.68
N LEU A 298 -4.14 -5.81 -14.93
CA LEU A 298 -5.23 -5.47 -14.01
C LEU A 298 -6.43 -4.84 -14.72
N GLY A 299 -6.23 -4.24 -15.89
CA GLY A 299 -7.29 -3.71 -16.74
C GLY A 299 -8.26 -2.79 -15.99
N ARG A 300 -9.54 -3.17 -15.96
CA ARG A 300 -10.64 -2.38 -15.38
C ARG A 300 -10.61 -2.24 -13.85
N HIS A 301 -9.80 -3.02 -13.16
CA HIS A 301 -9.63 -2.88 -11.72
C HIS A 301 -8.59 -1.80 -11.35
N PHE A 302 -7.61 -1.54 -12.23
CA PHE A 302 -6.49 -0.66 -11.92
C PHE A 302 -6.88 0.81 -11.93
N VAL A 303 -6.71 1.53 -10.80
CA VAL A 303 -6.96 2.98 -10.70
C VAL A 303 -5.69 3.81 -10.49
N GLY A 304 -4.60 3.23 -10.04
CA GLY A 304 -3.38 4.00 -9.83
C GLY A 304 -2.21 3.24 -9.23
N TYR A 305 -1.07 3.92 -9.23
CA TYR A 305 0.14 3.50 -8.53
C TYR A 305 0.37 4.36 -7.28
N ASN A 306 1.00 3.75 -6.28
CA ASN A 306 1.63 4.44 -5.16
C ASN A 306 3.12 4.13 -5.15
N THR A 307 3.95 5.13 -4.81
CA THR A 307 5.41 4.96 -4.69
C THR A 307 5.79 4.55 -3.27
N GLY A 308 6.07 3.25 -3.07
CA GLY A 308 6.51 2.67 -1.79
C GLY A 308 8.03 2.72 -1.63
N ARG A 309 8.53 3.77 -0.96
CA ARG A 309 9.97 4.13 -0.92
C ARG A 309 10.85 3.07 -0.27
N TRP A 310 10.54 2.66 0.94
CA TRP A 310 11.44 1.84 1.76
C TRP A 310 11.59 0.42 1.24
N ASP A 311 10.48 -0.24 0.96
CA ASP A 311 10.47 -1.54 0.31
C ASP A 311 11.18 -1.51 -1.04
N TYR A 312 11.02 -0.41 -1.80
CA TYR A 312 11.71 -0.26 -3.08
C TYR A 312 13.23 -0.20 -2.90
N ILE A 313 13.74 0.57 -1.93
CA ILE A 313 15.17 0.64 -1.60
C ILE A 313 15.70 -0.76 -1.23
N ASN A 314 14.98 -1.47 -0.36
CA ASN A 314 15.34 -2.83 0.02
C ASN A 314 15.33 -3.78 -1.18
N SER A 315 14.31 -3.70 -2.03
CA SER A 315 14.19 -4.51 -3.24
C SER A 315 15.34 -4.28 -4.22
N VAL A 316 15.80 -3.03 -4.37
CA VAL A 316 16.99 -2.70 -5.20
C VAL A 316 18.25 -3.34 -4.61
N ALA A 317 18.47 -3.19 -3.29
CA ALA A 317 19.60 -3.79 -2.61
C ALA A 317 19.63 -5.32 -2.76
N ASP A 318 18.48 -5.95 -2.55
CA ASP A 318 18.31 -7.39 -2.67
C ASP A 318 18.51 -7.90 -4.11
N ALA A 319 17.96 -7.20 -5.09
CA ALA A 319 18.10 -7.55 -6.49
C ALA A 319 19.55 -7.45 -7.00
N CYS A 320 20.38 -6.62 -6.37
CA CYS A 320 21.78 -6.38 -6.69
C CYS A 320 22.75 -7.04 -5.69
N ALA A 321 22.28 -7.82 -4.71
CA ALA A 321 23.10 -8.42 -3.65
C ALA A 321 24.21 -9.38 -4.16
N TRP A 322 24.09 -9.88 -5.38
CA TRP A 322 25.09 -10.69 -6.05
C TRP A 322 26.31 -9.90 -6.55
N ASP A 323 26.19 -8.56 -6.65
CA ASP A 323 27.26 -7.67 -7.09
C ASP A 323 27.95 -7.00 -5.89
N PRO A 324 29.19 -7.38 -5.54
CA PRO A 324 29.91 -6.76 -4.43
C PRO A 324 30.24 -5.29 -4.67
N GLY A 325 30.12 -4.80 -5.90
CA GLY A 325 30.27 -3.38 -6.25
C GLY A 325 29.02 -2.55 -5.96
N PHE A 326 27.87 -3.20 -5.80
CA PHE A 326 26.62 -2.52 -5.48
C PHE A 326 26.47 -2.31 -3.96
N VAL A 327 26.89 -1.15 -3.50
CA VAL A 327 26.79 -0.75 -2.08
C VAL A 327 26.00 0.53 -1.99
N ASN A 328 24.82 0.48 -1.38
CA ASN A 328 24.04 1.67 -1.11
C ASN A 328 24.79 2.68 -0.23
N PRO A 329 24.60 3.98 -0.41
CA PRO A 329 25.10 4.98 0.53
C PRO A 329 24.33 4.91 1.86
N ASN A 330 24.70 5.78 2.81
CA ASN A 330 23.94 5.94 4.03
C ASN A 330 22.45 6.22 3.71
N ILE A 331 21.55 5.69 4.53
CA ILE A 331 20.10 5.75 4.26
C ILE A 331 19.57 7.18 4.13
N ASP A 332 20.12 8.13 4.87
CA ASP A 332 19.77 9.55 4.82
C ASP A 332 20.10 10.20 3.46
N ALA A 333 21.06 9.67 2.72
CA ALA A 333 21.39 10.12 1.37
C ALA A 333 20.44 9.57 0.29
N ILE A 334 19.69 8.50 0.56
CA ILE A 334 18.76 7.90 -0.41
C ILE A 334 17.41 8.61 -0.37
N THR A 335 17.40 9.85 -0.82
CA THR A 335 16.16 10.65 -0.96
C THR A 335 15.44 10.32 -2.27
N MET A 336 14.21 10.83 -2.47
CA MET A 336 13.48 10.67 -3.73
C MET A 336 14.16 11.38 -4.94
N THR A 337 15.21 12.14 -4.70
CA THR A 337 16.03 12.76 -5.76
C THR A 337 17.33 12.03 -6.03
N TYR A 338 17.65 10.98 -5.25
CA TYR A 338 18.84 10.15 -5.45
C TYR A 338 18.68 9.25 -6.68
N GLY A 339 19.74 9.04 -7.43
CA GLY A 339 19.91 8.16 -8.57
C GLY A 339 18.71 7.30 -8.98
N TYR A 340 18.70 6.04 -8.56
CA TYR A 340 17.63 5.11 -8.93
C TYR A 340 16.25 5.50 -8.40
N MET A 341 16.15 6.24 -7.27
CA MET A 341 14.87 6.69 -6.73
C MET A 341 14.19 7.72 -7.63
N ARG A 342 14.96 8.64 -8.20
CA ARG A 342 14.46 9.63 -9.17
C ARG A 342 13.96 8.96 -10.45
N ILE A 343 14.68 7.94 -10.93
CA ILE A 343 14.31 7.19 -12.13
C ILE A 343 13.05 6.37 -11.89
N TYR A 344 12.97 5.72 -10.76
CA TYR A 344 11.78 4.98 -10.30
C TYR A 344 10.52 5.85 -10.32
N GLU A 345 10.55 7.01 -9.66
CA GLU A 345 9.43 7.95 -9.60
C GLU A 345 9.06 8.48 -11.00
N ASP A 346 10.07 8.81 -11.82
CA ASP A 346 9.86 9.27 -13.18
C ASP A 346 9.17 8.22 -14.07
N ARG A 347 9.51 6.95 -13.91
CA ARG A 347 8.84 5.87 -14.64
C ARG A 347 7.40 5.68 -14.19
N VAL A 348 7.13 5.73 -12.89
CA VAL A 348 5.76 5.63 -12.36
C VAL A 348 4.87 6.76 -12.90
N ARG A 349 5.32 8.02 -12.82
CA ARG A 349 4.53 9.16 -13.31
C ARG A 349 4.25 9.10 -14.81
N ARG A 350 5.19 8.60 -15.62
CA ARG A 350 4.98 8.40 -17.06
C ARG A 350 4.00 7.27 -17.33
N ALA A 351 4.12 6.15 -16.61
CA ALA A 351 3.22 5.01 -16.79
C ALA A 351 1.76 5.35 -16.48
N VAL A 352 1.49 6.14 -15.42
CA VAL A 352 0.12 6.54 -15.10
C VAL A 352 -0.46 7.56 -16.09
N ASN A 353 0.39 8.40 -16.70
CA ASN A 353 -0.02 9.41 -17.68
C ASN A 353 0.04 8.90 -19.14
N THR A 354 0.46 7.67 -19.39
CA THR A 354 0.27 7.03 -20.69
C THR A 354 -1.20 6.62 -20.82
N PRO A 355 -1.97 7.17 -21.78
CA PRO A 355 -3.39 6.82 -21.91
C PRO A 355 -3.58 5.37 -22.35
N ASP A 356 -4.68 4.76 -21.92
CA ASP A 356 -5.17 3.50 -22.47
C ASP A 356 -5.85 3.72 -23.83
N ARG A 357 -6.38 2.64 -24.46
CA ARG A 357 -7.07 2.76 -25.75
C ARG A 357 -8.30 3.67 -25.74
N ASN A 358 -8.85 3.95 -24.55
CA ASN A 358 -9.99 4.85 -24.35
C ASN A 358 -9.57 6.26 -23.93
N GLY A 359 -8.26 6.57 -23.99
CA GLY A 359 -7.72 7.85 -23.57
C GLY A 359 -7.64 8.08 -22.06
N ARG A 360 -7.80 7.05 -21.24
CA ARG A 360 -7.83 7.14 -19.77
C ARG A 360 -6.43 7.04 -19.19
N CYS A 361 -6.11 7.96 -18.28
CA CYS A 361 -4.92 7.93 -17.44
C CYS A 361 -5.25 7.34 -16.07
N ALA A 362 -4.22 7.11 -15.25
CA ALA A 362 -4.37 6.57 -13.91
C ALA A 362 -3.79 7.52 -12.84
N LEU A 363 -4.16 7.32 -11.59
CA LEU A 363 -3.71 8.14 -10.47
C LEU A 363 -2.28 7.77 -10.05
N TRP A 364 -1.54 8.75 -9.55
CA TRP A 364 -0.27 8.53 -8.87
C TRP A 364 -0.32 9.12 -7.47
N GLN A 365 -0.17 8.26 -6.47
CA GLN A 365 0.02 8.64 -5.08
C GLN A 365 1.51 8.67 -4.75
N GLY A 366 1.98 9.81 -4.26
CA GLY A 366 3.34 9.97 -3.78
C GLY A 366 3.62 9.14 -2.52
N GLY A 367 4.90 9.06 -2.14
CA GLY A 367 5.34 8.26 -1.01
C GLY A 367 4.79 8.73 0.33
N MET A 368 4.90 7.85 1.33
CA MET A 368 4.43 8.13 2.69
C MET A 368 5.29 9.21 3.36
N GLU A 369 4.61 10.21 3.94
CA GLU A 369 5.24 11.18 4.83
C GLU A 369 5.27 10.66 6.25
N THR A 370 6.46 10.44 6.76
CA THR A 370 6.69 9.83 8.09
C THR A 370 6.91 10.84 9.21
N ASN A 371 7.15 12.12 8.90
CA ASN A 371 7.25 13.15 9.93
C ASN A 371 5.89 13.33 10.61
N ILE A 372 5.89 13.36 11.94
CA ILE A 372 4.71 13.55 12.78
C ILE A 372 4.98 14.75 13.69
N PRO A 373 4.00 15.64 13.98
CA PRO A 373 4.21 16.80 14.85
C PRO A 373 4.24 16.38 16.33
N VAL A 374 5.30 15.65 16.71
CA VAL A 374 5.54 15.14 18.06
C VAL A 374 7.03 15.35 18.39
N GLY A 375 7.33 15.82 19.58
CA GLY A 375 8.68 16.05 20.05
C GLY A 375 8.91 17.50 20.49
N THR A 376 10.14 17.97 20.39
CA THR A 376 10.49 19.37 20.71
C THR A 376 9.91 20.33 19.67
N GLU A 377 9.62 21.57 20.06
CA GLU A 377 9.06 22.57 19.15
C GLU A 377 9.93 22.77 17.90
N ALA A 378 11.24 22.89 18.07
CA ALA A 378 12.16 23.03 16.95
C ALA A 378 12.19 21.81 16.04
N GLY A 379 12.17 20.59 16.61
CA GLY A 379 12.08 19.34 15.84
C GLY A 379 10.77 19.22 15.05
N VAL A 380 9.65 19.59 15.67
CA VAL A 380 8.34 19.64 14.99
C VAL A 380 8.36 20.63 13.83
N GLN A 381 8.85 21.86 14.03
CA GLN A 381 8.93 22.85 12.96
C GLN A 381 9.80 22.37 11.80
N ALA A 382 10.96 21.82 12.07
CA ALA A 382 11.85 21.28 11.04
C ALA A 382 11.23 20.09 10.31
N GLY A 383 10.60 19.17 11.03
CA GLY A 383 9.87 18.02 10.44
C GLY A 383 8.73 18.45 9.54
N MET A 384 7.91 19.42 9.97
CA MET A 384 6.80 19.93 9.16
C MET A 384 7.29 20.67 7.91
N ALA A 385 8.37 21.43 8.01
CA ALA A 385 8.98 22.07 6.84
C ALA A 385 9.46 21.04 5.80
N ARG A 386 10.10 19.96 6.25
CA ARG A 386 10.52 18.85 5.36
C ARG A 386 9.31 18.18 4.70
N ALA A 387 8.26 17.89 5.48
CA ALA A 387 7.03 17.28 4.99
C ALA A 387 6.36 18.11 3.88
N VAL A 388 6.24 19.42 4.11
CA VAL A 388 5.66 20.35 3.12
C VAL A 388 6.56 20.44 1.88
N ALA A 389 7.88 20.55 2.03
CA ALA A 389 8.81 20.58 0.89
C ALA A 389 8.76 19.29 0.05
N GLY A 390 8.67 18.12 0.71
CA GLY A 390 8.47 16.84 0.04
C GLY A 390 7.15 16.79 -0.73
N ALA A 391 6.07 17.24 -0.11
CA ALA A 391 4.75 17.32 -0.74
C ALA A 391 4.75 18.26 -1.97
N GLU A 392 5.37 19.45 -1.86
CA GLU A 392 5.51 20.40 -2.97
C GLU A 392 6.34 19.82 -4.13
N ARG A 393 7.38 19.05 -3.84
CA ARG A 393 8.18 18.37 -4.84
C ARG A 393 7.32 17.37 -5.63
N GLU A 394 6.59 16.50 -4.95
CA GLU A 394 5.72 15.49 -5.57
C GLU A 394 4.57 16.12 -6.33
N GLN A 395 3.94 17.14 -5.77
CA GLN A 395 2.90 17.91 -6.44
C GLN A 395 3.42 18.53 -7.74
N ARG A 396 4.59 19.19 -7.74
CA ARG A 396 5.22 19.71 -8.95
C ARG A 396 5.58 18.62 -9.96
N ALA A 397 5.97 17.44 -9.48
CA ALA A 397 6.25 16.28 -10.33
C ALA A 397 5.00 15.70 -11.00
N GLY A 398 3.80 16.03 -10.52
CA GLY A 398 2.52 15.60 -11.10
C GLY A 398 1.79 14.51 -10.32
N ALA A 399 2.16 14.28 -9.06
CA ALA A 399 1.41 13.36 -8.21
C ALA A 399 -0.03 13.84 -8.00
N SER A 400 -0.99 12.94 -8.04
CA SER A 400 -2.40 13.22 -7.74
C SER A 400 -2.62 13.47 -6.25
N GLY A 401 -1.78 12.92 -5.41
CA GLY A 401 -1.81 13.06 -3.97
C GLY A 401 -0.58 12.47 -3.29
N LYS A 402 -0.63 12.37 -1.96
CA LYS A 402 0.45 11.88 -1.11
C LYS A 402 -0.08 11.04 0.05
N TRP A 403 0.70 10.05 0.48
CA TRP A 403 0.45 9.34 1.72
C TRP A 403 0.99 10.10 2.94
N VAL A 404 0.26 10.00 4.04
CA VAL A 404 0.69 10.46 5.37
C VAL A 404 0.53 9.33 6.39
N ALA A 405 1.54 9.14 7.24
CA ALA A 405 1.55 8.08 8.24
C ALA A 405 0.66 8.37 9.46
N HIS A 406 0.14 9.59 9.59
CA HIS A 406 -0.59 9.99 10.79
C HIS A 406 -1.66 11.05 10.48
N TRP A 407 -2.83 10.97 11.14
CA TRP A 407 -3.95 11.88 10.94
C TRP A 407 -3.60 13.37 11.15
N LYS A 408 -2.69 13.67 12.06
CA LYS A 408 -2.20 15.04 12.33
C LYS A 408 -1.56 15.71 11.13
N MET A 409 -1.04 14.92 10.18
CA MET A 409 -0.36 15.42 8.98
C MET A 409 -1.31 15.89 7.89
N VAL A 410 -2.55 15.44 7.90
CA VAL A 410 -3.52 15.70 6.82
C VAL A 410 -3.67 17.20 6.55
N HIS A 411 -3.96 17.98 7.57
CA HIS A 411 -4.17 19.45 7.44
C HIS A 411 -2.87 20.24 7.27
N ILE A 412 -1.71 19.64 7.53
CA ILE A 412 -0.39 20.27 7.33
C ILE A 412 0.01 20.23 5.85
N VAL A 413 -0.22 19.11 5.18
CA VAL A 413 0.20 18.91 3.78
C VAL A 413 -0.90 19.21 2.75
N ARG A 414 -2.19 19.15 3.13
CA ARG A 414 -3.32 19.43 2.24
C ARG A 414 -3.21 20.75 1.46
N PRO A 415 -2.78 21.90 2.05
CA PRO A 415 -2.68 23.17 1.33
C PRO A 415 -1.77 23.12 0.10
N VAL A 416 -0.88 22.15 0.00
CA VAL A 416 -0.01 21.96 -1.16
C VAL A 416 -0.84 21.57 -2.38
N TRP A 417 -1.78 20.64 -2.23
CA TRP A 417 -2.65 20.19 -3.33
C TRP A 417 -3.82 21.13 -3.60
N GLU A 418 -4.33 21.83 -2.59
CA GLU A 418 -5.36 22.86 -2.78
C GLU A 418 -4.92 23.95 -3.78
N ARG A 419 -3.61 24.24 -3.85
CA ARG A 419 -3.05 25.21 -4.80
C ARG A 419 -3.10 24.73 -6.26
N VAL A 420 -3.30 23.43 -6.51
CA VAL A 420 -3.45 22.89 -7.88
C VAL A 420 -4.71 23.41 -8.55
N GLY A 421 -5.79 23.60 -7.77
CA GLY A 421 -7.08 24.08 -8.26
C GLY A 421 -7.93 23.03 -8.98
N GLU A 422 -7.37 21.83 -9.21
CA GLU A 422 -8.00 20.70 -9.87
C GLU A 422 -8.08 19.48 -8.93
N ALA A 423 -9.00 18.57 -9.17
CA ALA A 423 -9.18 17.38 -8.34
C ALA A 423 -7.95 16.44 -8.36
N ASN A 424 -7.25 16.40 -9.48
CA ASN A 424 -6.04 15.58 -9.69
C ASN A 424 -5.12 16.22 -10.73
N GLN A 425 -4.05 15.52 -11.11
CA GLN A 425 -3.10 15.98 -12.11
C GLN A 425 -2.98 14.99 -13.29
N LEU A 426 -4.06 14.36 -13.67
CA LEU A 426 -4.12 13.40 -14.78
C LEU A 426 -3.91 14.09 -16.14
N GLY A 427 -3.42 13.31 -17.10
CA GLY A 427 -3.26 13.76 -18.49
C GLY A 427 -2.11 14.75 -18.71
N ARG A 428 -1.20 14.90 -17.74
CA ARG A 428 0.03 15.67 -17.98
C ARG A 428 0.90 14.97 -19.02
N VAL A 429 1.42 15.75 -19.93
CA VAL A 429 2.27 15.24 -21.02
C VAL A 429 3.69 15.07 -20.54
N PHE A 430 4.19 13.85 -20.63
CA PHE A 430 5.58 13.48 -20.36
C PHE A 430 6.21 12.79 -21.58
N PRO A 431 7.54 12.77 -21.69
CA PRO A 431 8.21 11.94 -22.71
C PRO A 431 7.79 10.47 -22.55
N PRO A 432 7.63 9.70 -23.63
CA PRO A 432 7.29 8.29 -23.57
C PRO A 432 8.28 7.49 -22.73
N LEU A 433 7.82 6.40 -22.11
CA LEU A 433 8.68 5.43 -21.45
C LEU A 433 9.64 4.79 -22.47
N THR A 434 10.87 4.62 -22.06
CA THR A 434 11.90 3.93 -22.85
C THR A 434 12.21 2.56 -22.24
N TYR A 435 12.51 1.58 -23.10
CA TYR A 435 12.73 0.19 -22.73
C TYR A 435 14.08 -0.32 -23.28
N THR A 436 15.08 0.57 -23.26
CA THR A 436 16.45 0.26 -23.69
C THR A 436 17.28 -0.35 -22.55
N PRO A 437 18.40 -1.05 -22.87
CA PRO A 437 19.34 -1.49 -21.84
C PRO A 437 19.87 -0.35 -20.93
N ALA A 438 20.07 0.84 -21.47
CA ALA A 438 20.47 2.02 -20.70
C ALA A 438 19.39 2.40 -19.67
N ALA A 439 18.11 2.49 -20.10
CA ALA A 439 16.99 2.76 -19.19
C ALA A 439 16.80 1.66 -18.11
N ALA A 440 17.19 0.42 -18.42
CA ALA A 440 17.21 -0.65 -17.42
C ALA A 440 18.33 -0.43 -16.38
N ALA A 441 19.51 -0.07 -16.82
CA ALA A 441 20.64 0.23 -15.94
C ALA A 441 20.37 1.43 -15.01
N ASP A 442 19.66 2.43 -15.49
CA ASP A 442 19.29 3.62 -14.70
C ASP A 442 18.45 3.28 -13.47
N LEU A 443 17.67 2.19 -13.49
CA LEU A 443 16.86 1.73 -12.35
C LEU A 443 17.68 1.20 -11.17
N THR A 444 18.98 1.00 -11.35
CA THR A 444 19.94 0.63 -10.30
C THR A 444 21.10 1.63 -10.21
N LEU A 445 20.92 2.86 -10.71
CA LEU A 445 21.95 3.89 -10.76
C LEU A 445 22.33 4.34 -9.36
N LEU A 446 23.57 4.05 -8.95
CA LEU A 446 24.19 4.62 -7.77
C LEU A 446 24.89 5.94 -8.13
N GLU A 447 24.61 6.97 -7.34
CA GLU A 447 25.31 8.26 -7.42
C GLU A 447 26.31 8.38 -6.27
N PRO A 448 27.35 9.24 -6.40
CA PRO A 448 28.29 9.50 -5.31
C PRO A 448 27.55 10.06 -4.08
N ALA A 449 27.66 9.35 -2.96
CA ALA A 449 27.10 9.77 -1.67
C ALA A 449 27.88 9.08 -0.52
N PRO A 450 27.81 9.61 0.71
CA PRO A 450 28.54 9.06 1.85
C PRO A 450 28.21 7.60 2.13
N ARG A 451 29.25 6.80 2.42
CA ARG A 451 29.16 5.45 2.96
C ARG A 451 30.06 5.40 4.18
N THR A 452 29.46 5.36 5.37
CA THR A 452 30.20 5.53 6.62
C THR A 452 29.91 4.41 7.60
N VAL A 453 30.87 4.19 8.52
CA VAL A 453 30.65 3.28 9.66
C VAL A 453 29.47 3.73 10.52
N ARG A 454 29.22 5.05 10.62
CA ARG A 454 28.04 5.59 11.30
C ARG A 454 26.76 5.08 10.65
N GLY A 455 26.59 5.25 9.34
CA GLY A 455 25.39 4.78 8.64
C GLY A 455 25.13 3.29 8.82
N ALA A 456 26.18 2.46 8.80
CA ALA A 456 26.05 1.03 9.08
C ALA A 456 25.61 0.76 10.53
N ARG A 457 26.16 1.50 11.51
CA ARG A 457 25.77 1.38 12.92
C ARG A 457 24.33 1.83 13.17
N ASP A 458 23.88 2.88 12.49
CA ASP A 458 22.51 3.38 12.60
C ASP A 458 21.52 2.32 12.13
N LEU A 459 21.75 1.70 10.98
CA LEU A 459 20.92 0.60 10.47
C LEU A 459 20.91 -0.61 11.42
N ILE A 460 22.06 -1.04 11.91
CA ILE A 460 22.17 -2.17 12.84
C ILE A 460 21.43 -1.84 14.15
N SER A 461 21.61 -0.62 14.69
CA SER A 461 20.94 -0.18 15.91
C SER A 461 19.43 -0.24 15.77
N VAL A 462 18.90 0.29 14.69
CA VAL A 462 17.45 0.27 14.43
C VAL A 462 16.96 -1.16 14.23
N ALA A 463 17.65 -2.00 13.48
CA ALA A 463 17.29 -3.39 13.27
C ALA A 463 17.23 -4.21 14.58
N LEU A 464 18.21 -4.01 15.47
CA LEU A 464 18.23 -4.68 16.79
C LEU A 464 17.09 -4.20 17.69
N GLN A 465 16.83 -2.90 17.74
CA GLN A 465 15.70 -2.35 18.49
C GLN A 465 14.37 -2.89 17.99
N TYR A 466 14.26 -3.04 16.68
CA TYR A 466 13.13 -3.60 16.00
C TYR A 466 12.85 -5.05 16.38
N GLY A 467 13.85 -5.90 16.22
CA GLY A 467 13.75 -7.30 16.61
C GLY A 467 13.38 -7.44 18.08
N ASN A 468 13.93 -6.58 18.94
CA ASN A 468 13.59 -6.53 20.36
C ASN A 468 12.13 -6.08 20.59
N ALA A 469 11.69 -5.00 19.95
CA ALA A 469 10.32 -4.52 20.07
C ALA A 469 9.30 -5.57 19.58
N PHE A 470 9.59 -6.20 18.44
CA PHE A 470 8.77 -7.29 17.90
C PHE A 470 8.69 -8.49 18.86
N ALA A 471 9.83 -8.91 19.42
CA ALA A 471 9.87 -10.00 20.40
C ALA A 471 9.08 -9.67 21.68
N GLN A 472 8.91 -8.39 22.02
CA GLN A 472 8.08 -7.91 23.13
C GLN A 472 6.61 -7.70 22.75
N GLY A 473 6.19 -8.04 21.54
CA GLY A 473 4.81 -7.90 21.06
C GLY A 473 4.46 -6.46 20.61
N GLN A 474 5.43 -5.59 20.42
CA GLN A 474 5.23 -4.28 19.79
C GLN A 474 5.37 -4.44 18.28
N GLN A 475 4.35 -4.06 17.53
CA GLN A 475 4.29 -4.30 16.10
C GLN A 475 4.48 -3.06 15.25
N ALA A 476 4.17 -1.90 15.79
CA ALA A 476 4.48 -0.62 15.19
C ALA A 476 5.21 0.22 16.24
N ALA A 477 6.45 0.57 15.98
CA ALA A 477 7.25 1.42 16.85
C ALA A 477 7.96 2.46 15.99
N ALA A 478 7.90 3.72 16.41
CA ALA A 478 8.78 4.73 15.89
C ALA A 478 10.11 4.64 16.65
N LEU A 479 11.19 4.29 15.95
CA LEU A 479 12.50 4.07 16.56
C LEU A 479 13.50 5.08 16.02
N LYS A 480 14.48 5.42 16.87
CA LYS A 480 15.65 6.22 16.51
C LYS A 480 16.91 5.38 16.67
N PRO A 481 17.97 5.63 15.91
CA PRO A 481 19.28 5.11 16.24
C PRO A 481 19.62 5.41 17.70
N ALA A 482 20.26 4.48 18.39
CA ALA A 482 20.64 4.71 19.78
C ALA A 482 21.59 5.92 19.91
N ASP A 483 21.41 6.72 20.94
CA ASP A 483 22.01 8.04 21.20
C ASP A 483 23.55 8.12 21.28
N PHE A 484 24.27 7.23 20.66
CA PHE A 484 25.71 7.32 20.54
C PHE A 484 26.16 8.41 19.56
N PHE A 485 25.24 8.98 18.78
CA PHE A 485 25.51 9.98 17.75
C PHE A 485 24.32 10.94 17.66
N LEU A 486 24.38 11.92 18.55
CA LEU A 486 23.36 12.94 18.75
C LEU A 486 23.22 13.87 17.55
N ASP A 487 22.45 13.72 16.58
CA ASP A 487 21.98 14.85 15.75
C ASP A 487 20.89 14.51 14.70
N ASP A 488 20.41 13.28 14.62
CA ASP A 488 19.42 12.95 13.61
C ASP A 488 18.03 12.69 14.22
N ASP A 489 17.12 13.63 13.97
CA ASP A 489 15.70 13.52 14.27
C ASP A 489 14.93 12.59 13.29
N VAL A 490 15.62 11.68 12.59
CA VAL A 490 14.97 10.75 11.69
C VAL A 490 14.35 9.63 12.50
N LEU A 491 13.02 9.58 12.48
CA LEU A 491 12.24 8.46 12.99
C LEU A 491 12.17 7.38 11.92
N TYR A 492 12.58 6.17 12.28
CA TYR A 492 12.36 4.98 11.45
C TYR A 492 11.10 4.29 11.94
N LEU A 493 10.14 4.05 11.05
CA LEU A 493 8.97 3.25 11.34
C LEU A 493 9.28 1.77 11.08
N MET A 494 8.62 0.88 11.78
CA MET A 494 8.84 -0.58 11.64
C MET A 494 8.55 -1.13 10.25
N GLU A 495 7.55 -0.61 9.60
CA GLU A 495 7.20 -0.93 8.20
C GLU A 495 8.34 -0.58 7.22
N ASP A 496 9.25 0.29 7.61
CA ASP A 496 10.36 0.75 6.78
C ASP A 496 11.56 -0.20 6.78
N MET A 497 11.54 -1.23 7.61
CA MET A 497 12.69 -2.11 7.85
C MET A 497 12.38 -3.60 7.75
N ALA A 498 11.12 -3.98 7.49
CA ALA A 498 10.67 -5.39 7.41
C ALA A 498 11.12 -6.14 6.13
#